data_9f13111cc8cbf68cceb534bfbd0df066
#
_entry.id   9f13111cc8cbf68cceb534bfbd0df066
#
_cell.length_a   1.000
_cell.length_b   1.000
_cell.length_c   1.000
_cell.angle_alpha   90.00
_cell.angle_beta   90.00
_cell.angle_gamma   90.00
#
_symmetry.space_group_name_H-M   'P 1'
#
loop_
_entity.id
_entity.type
_entity.pdbx_description
1 polymer ?
#
loop_
_entity_poly.entity_id
_entity_poly.type
_entity_poly.pdbx_seq_one_letter_code
_entity_poly.pdbx_strand_id
1 'polypeptide(L)'
;MSRWTVRRATPADQATIERIAQIGLDTYAEFTPGWTRPRRFDETNARRLAELMPDPMFFGLVAEADGRAIAYVTLWQAHTQDAPPAPIPGLGHLAQLFVLPEWWGSGVAKELHDAALAEGRRRGYERIRLFTPRDHARGRRYYEREGWAPTGTQMLGRELGLEIVEYARSL
;
A
#
# COMPACT_ATOMS: atom_id res chain seq x y z
N MET A 1 2.12 -12.49 24.08
CA MET A 1 1.40 -11.23 23.83
C MET A 1 1.90 -10.62 22.54
N SER A 2 1.00 -10.15 21.69
CA SER A 2 1.41 -9.43 20.47
C SER A 2 2.14 -8.13 20.85
N ARG A 3 3.20 -7.80 20.13
CA ARG A 3 3.97 -6.56 20.35
C ARG A 3 3.24 -5.31 19.82
N TRP A 4 2.12 -5.51 19.14
CA TRP A 4 1.26 -4.47 18.58
C TRP A 4 -0.19 -4.90 18.55
N THR A 5 -1.08 -3.96 18.30
CA THR A 5 -2.51 -4.19 18.02
C THR A 5 -2.85 -3.68 16.63
N VAL A 6 -3.83 -4.30 15.98
CA VAL A 6 -4.33 -3.88 14.66
C VAL A 6 -5.78 -3.41 14.79
N ARG A 7 -6.09 -2.26 14.22
CA ARG A 7 -7.44 -1.70 14.19
C ARG A 7 -7.78 -1.05 12.85
N ARG A 8 -9.05 -0.82 12.62
CA ARG A 8 -9.50 -0.04 11.45
C ARG A 8 -8.95 1.39 11.52
N ALA A 9 -8.50 1.87 10.36
CA ALA A 9 -8.18 3.26 10.18
C ALA A 9 -9.46 4.11 10.13
N THR A 10 -9.38 5.30 10.65
CA THR A 10 -10.44 6.31 10.65
C THR A 10 -9.92 7.60 10.02
N PRO A 11 -10.77 8.56 9.62
CA PRO A 11 -10.31 9.86 9.12
C PRO A 11 -9.32 10.58 10.05
N ALA A 12 -9.40 10.35 11.37
CA ALA A 12 -8.44 10.91 12.33
C ALA A 12 -7.01 10.38 12.15
N ASP A 13 -6.82 9.25 11.48
CA ASP A 13 -5.51 8.66 11.22
C ASP A 13 -4.81 9.23 9.98
N GLN A 14 -5.47 10.09 9.20
CA GLN A 14 -4.95 10.56 7.91
C GLN A 14 -3.52 11.10 8.02
N ALA A 15 -3.28 12.06 8.90
CA ALA A 15 -1.94 12.66 9.06
C ALA A 15 -0.88 11.62 9.48
N THR A 16 -1.27 10.64 10.28
CA THR A 16 -0.40 9.54 10.72
C THR A 16 -0.04 8.61 9.56
N ILE A 17 -1.02 8.24 8.74
CA ILE A 17 -0.84 7.41 7.54
C ILE A 17 0.07 8.13 6.54
N GLU A 18 -0.18 9.42 6.28
CA GLU A 18 0.67 10.24 5.41
C GLU A 18 2.12 10.25 5.89
N ARG A 19 2.35 10.45 7.19
CA ARG A 19 3.69 10.46 7.77
C ARG A 19 4.40 9.11 7.62
N ILE A 20 3.72 7.99 7.87
CA ILE A 20 4.30 6.65 7.68
C ILE A 20 4.64 6.42 6.20
N ALA A 21 3.77 6.82 5.27
CA ALA A 21 4.04 6.75 3.84
C ALA A 21 5.29 7.54 3.45
N GLN A 22 5.41 8.77 3.95
CA GLN A 22 6.56 9.63 3.68
C GLN A 22 7.87 9.00 4.16
N ILE A 23 7.90 8.52 5.41
CA ILE A 23 9.07 7.82 5.97
C ILE A 23 9.41 6.57 5.14
N GLY A 24 8.42 5.77 4.78
CA GLY A 24 8.61 4.57 3.97
C GLY A 24 9.15 4.88 2.58
N LEU A 25 8.61 5.91 1.93
CA LEU A 25 9.07 6.34 0.61
C LEU A 25 10.48 6.95 0.63
N ASP A 26 10.84 7.68 1.67
CA ASP A 26 12.18 8.25 1.78
C ASP A 26 13.27 7.17 1.77
N THR A 27 12.94 5.94 2.18
CA THR A 27 13.87 4.79 2.06
C THR A 27 14.15 4.38 0.61
N TYR A 28 13.38 4.86 -0.37
CA TYR A 28 13.58 4.53 -1.79
C TYR A 28 14.90 5.10 -2.35
N ALA A 29 15.46 6.12 -1.72
CA ALA A 29 16.80 6.59 -2.04
C ALA A 29 17.89 5.52 -1.88
N GLU A 30 17.65 4.47 -1.07
CA GLU A 30 18.57 3.36 -0.89
C GLU A 30 18.80 2.54 -2.17
N PHE A 31 17.78 2.38 -3.02
CA PHE A 31 17.89 1.65 -4.27
C PHE A 31 17.82 2.53 -5.52
N THR A 32 17.51 3.82 -5.35
CA THR A 32 17.51 4.81 -6.43
C THR A 32 18.32 6.04 -5.98
N PRO A 33 19.65 5.98 -6.06
CA PRO A 33 20.49 7.09 -5.61
C PRO A 33 20.12 8.41 -6.29
N GLY A 34 20.01 9.46 -5.48
CA GLY A 34 19.62 10.80 -5.95
C GLY A 34 18.13 11.01 -6.10
N TRP A 35 17.30 9.99 -5.92
CA TRP A 35 15.86 10.17 -5.90
C TRP A 35 15.41 10.82 -4.59
N THR A 36 14.49 11.75 -4.71
CA THR A 36 13.80 12.36 -3.57
C THR A 36 12.31 12.26 -3.77
N ARG A 37 11.57 12.08 -2.69
CA ARG A 37 10.12 11.96 -2.73
C ARG A 37 9.50 13.22 -3.35
N PRO A 38 8.73 13.09 -4.46
CA PRO A 38 8.14 14.25 -5.11
C PRO A 38 7.04 14.87 -4.24
N ARG A 39 7.03 16.20 -4.13
CA ARG A 39 5.96 16.93 -3.43
C ARG A 39 4.58 16.60 -4.00
N ARG A 40 4.46 16.40 -5.31
CA ARG A 40 3.19 16.00 -5.96
C ARG A 40 2.64 14.68 -5.43
N PHE A 41 3.52 13.75 -4.97
CA PHE A 41 3.05 12.52 -4.33
C PHE A 41 2.33 12.86 -3.02
N ASP A 42 2.93 13.67 -2.16
CA ASP A 42 2.35 14.04 -0.88
C ASP A 42 0.99 14.73 -1.06
N GLU A 43 0.92 15.69 -1.97
CA GLU A 43 -0.30 16.43 -2.28
C GLU A 43 -1.41 15.52 -2.83
N THR A 44 -1.07 14.61 -3.74
CA THR A 44 -2.02 13.67 -4.33
C THR A 44 -2.48 12.63 -3.32
N ASN A 45 -1.56 12.11 -2.51
CA ASN A 45 -1.88 11.13 -1.46
C ASN A 45 -2.77 11.75 -0.38
N ALA A 46 -2.46 12.94 0.10
CA ALA A 46 -3.27 13.65 1.09
C ALA A 46 -4.70 13.88 0.59
N ARG A 47 -4.85 14.38 -0.64
CA ARG A 47 -6.17 14.59 -1.26
C ARG A 47 -6.94 13.27 -1.40
N ARG A 48 -6.29 12.21 -1.91
CA ARG A 48 -6.91 10.89 -2.08
C ARG A 48 -7.39 10.31 -0.75
N LEU A 49 -6.58 10.38 0.30
CA LEU A 49 -6.98 9.92 1.63
C LEU A 49 -8.14 10.74 2.19
N ALA A 50 -8.11 12.07 2.06
CA ALA A 50 -9.20 12.93 2.51
C ALA A 50 -10.54 12.60 1.81
N GLU A 51 -10.50 12.21 0.54
CA GLU A 51 -11.68 11.82 -0.23
C GLU A 51 -12.17 10.40 0.12
N LEU A 52 -11.26 9.45 0.32
CA LEU A 52 -11.61 8.04 0.49
C LEU A 52 -11.91 7.65 1.94
N MET A 53 -11.17 8.17 2.92
CA MET A 53 -11.29 7.70 4.30
C MET A 53 -12.68 7.93 4.94
N PRO A 54 -13.45 8.98 4.58
CA PRO A 54 -14.82 9.13 5.07
C PRO A 54 -15.82 8.12 4.48
N ASP A 55 -15.47 7.47 3.35
CA ASP A 55 -16.35 6.49 2.72
C ASP A 55 -16.42 5.22 3.58
N PRO A 56 -17.63 4.73 3.95
CA PRO A 56 -17.81 3.47 4.67
C PRO A 56 -17.19 2.25 3.97
N MET A 57 -17.01 2.33 2.65
CA MET A 57 -16.36 1.27 1.86
C MET A 57 -14.84 1.33 1.88
N PHE A 58 -14.27 2.40 2.41
CA PHE A 58 -12.82 2.47 2.58
C PHE A 58 -12.32 1.37 3.50
N PHE A 59 -11.28 0.67 3.08
CA PHE A 59 -10.57 -0.28 3.93
C PHE A 59 -9.15 0.20 4.18
N GLY A 60 -8.87 0.46 5.43
CA GLY A 60 -7.53 0.70 5.94
C GLY A 60 -7.38 0.09 7.32
N LEU A 61 -6.21 -0.42 7.61
CA LEU A 61 -5.80 -0.89 8.95
C LEU A 61 -4.55 -0.15 9.39
N VAL A 62 -4.48 0.14 10.67
CA VAL A 62 -3.30 0.70 11.35
C VAL A 62 -2.85 -0.30 12.40
N ALA A 63 -1.55 -0.60 12.43
CA ALA A 63 -0.92 -1.33 13.52
C ALA A 63 -0.29 -0.33 14.50
N GLU A 64 -0.50 -0.54 15.79
CA GLU A 64 -0.02 0.32 16.86
C GLU A 64 0.78 -0.46 17.89
N ALA A 65 1.91 0.10 18.32
CA ALA A 65 2.73 -0.38 19.43
C ALA A 65 3.02 0.79 20.35
N ASP A 66 2.89 0.57 21.65
CA ASP A 66 3.14 1.58 22.70
C ASP A 66 2.40 2.93 22.42
N GLY A 67 1.16 2.84 21.95
CA GLY A 67 0.32 4.00 21.64
C GLY A 67 0.72 4.77 20.38
N ARG A 68 1.61 4.23 19.54
CA ARG A 68 2.07 4.85 18.31
C ARG A 68 1.81 3.96 17.10
N ALA A 69 1.31 4.55 16.03
CA ALA A 69 1.17 3.83 14.77
C ALA A 69 2.55 3.51 14.16
N ILE A 70 2.74 2.25 13.79
CA ILE A 70 4.01 1.70 13.29
C ILE A 70 3.91 1.18 11.86
N ALA A 71 2.69 0.91 11.38
CA ALA A 71 2.43 0.40 10.03
C ALA A 71 0.99 0.64 9.63
N TYR A 72 0.71 0.59 8.34
CA TYR A 72 -0.65 0.58 7.82
C TYR A 72 -0.75 -0.13 6.48
N VAL A 73 -1.98 -0.51 6.12
CA VAL A 73 -2.34 -1.05 4.81
C VAL A 73 -3.64 -0.42 4.32
N THR A 74 -3.77 -0.22 3.01
CA THR A 74 -5.01 0.22 2.37
C THR A 74 -5.35 -0.66 1.16
N LEU A 75 -6.63 -0.96 1.02
CA LEU A 75 -7.19 -1.75 -0.07
C LEU A 75 -8.46 -1.07 -0.60
N TRP A 76 -8.57 -0.97 -1.91
CA TRP A 76 -9.79 -0.49 -2.57
C TRP A 76 -10.03 -1.18 -3.93
N GLN A 77 -11.12 -0.82 -4.59
CA GLN A 77 -11.42 -1.28 -5.93
C GLN A 77 -10.34 -0.85 -6.93
N ALA A 78 -9.83 -1.78 -7.73
CA ALA A 78 -8.93 -1.42 -8.80
C ALA A 78 -9.67 -0.68 -9.92
N HIS A 79 -9.00 0.30 -10.51
CA HIS A 79 -9.48 1.08 -11.64
C HIS A 79 -8.53 1.00 -12.83
N THR A 80 -9.05 1.22 -14.03
CA THR A 80 -8.24 1.36 -15.25
C THR A 80 -7.31 2.58 -15.16
N GLN A 81 -6.31 2.63 -16.02
CA GLN A 81 -5.41 3.78 -16.15
C GLN A 81 -5.96 4.85 -17.12
N ASP A 82 -7.17 4.67 -17.62
CA ASP A 82 -7.84 5.58 -18.55
C ASP A 82 -8.27 6.87 -17.86
N ALA A 83 -8.70 7.82 -18.66
CA ALA A 83 -9.30 9.07 -18.20
C ALA A 83 -10.71 9.24 -18.83
N PRO A 84 -11.79 9.16 -18.02
CA PRO A 84 -11.82 8.91 -16.56
C PRO A 84 -11.54 7.43 -16.21
N PRO A 85 -10.96 7.17 -15.02
CA PRO A 85 -10.72 5.81 -14.58
C PRO A 85 -12.04 5.07 -14.34
N ALA A 86 -12.10 3.79 -14.75
CA ALA A 86 -13.25 2.93 -14.55
C ALA A 86 -12.92 1.77 -13.60
N PRO A 87 -13.85 1.33 -12.73
CA PRO A 87 -13.62 0.18 -11.87
C PRO A 87 -13.43 -1.09 -12.69
N ILE A 88 -12.48 -1.94 -12.29
CA ILE A 88 -12.24 -3.25 -12.91
C ILE A 88 -12.97 -4.30 -12.08
N PRO A 89 -14.03 -4.94 -12.61
CA PRO A 89 -14.79 -5.93 -11.85
C PRO A 89 -13.90 -7.07 -11.33
N GLY A 90 -14.15 -7.51 -10.10
CA GLY A 90 -13.45 -8.64 -9.48
C GLY A 90 -11.99 -8.39 -9.10
N LEU A 91 -11.46 -7.17 -9.33
CA LEU A 91 -10.08 -6.84 -9.04
C LEU A 91 -9.97 -5.81 -7.91
N GLY A 92 -9.33 -6.19 -6.82
CA GLY A 92 -8.92 -5.28 -5.75
C GLY A 92 -7.54 -4.67 -6.03
N HIS A 93 -7.25 -3.54 -5.39
CA HIS A 93 -5.95 -2.89 -5.42
C HIS A 93 -5.42 -2.69 -4.00
N LEU A 94 -4.38 -3.43 -3.64
CA LEU A 94 -3.59 -3.17 -2.43
C LEU A 94 -2.74 -1.94 -2.73
N ALA A 95 -3.25 -0.80 -2.28
CA ALA A 95 -2.72 0.48 -2.73
C ALA A 95 -1.46 0.89 -1.98
N GLN A 96 -1.43 0.63 -0.67
CA GLN A 96 -0.31 0.98 0.17
C GLN A 96 -0.15 -0.05 1.28
N LEU A 97 1.09 -0.43 1.55
CA LEU A 97 1.51 -1.21 2.72
C LEU A 97 2.86 -0.65 3.15
N PHE A 98 2.86 0.12 4.22
CA PHE A 98 4.06 0.73 4.77
C PHE A 98 4.25 0.34 6.23
N VAL A 99 5.51 0.08 6.58
CA VAL A 99 5.97 -0.24 7.93
C VAL A 99 7.15 0.64 8.24
N LEU A 100 7.16 1.25 9.42
CA LEU A 100 8.31 2.03 9.87
C LEU A 100 9.59 1.16 9.88
N PRO A 101 10.76 1.70 9.47
CA PRO A 101 11.98 0.91 9.31
C PRO A 101 12.38 0.09 10.55
N GLU A 102 12.21 0.64 11.74
CA GLU A 102 12.51 -0.05 13.00
C GLU A 102 11.63 -1.27 13.30
N TRP A 103 10.55 -1.45 12.54
CA TRP A 103 9.63 -2.58 12.63
C TRP A 103 9.74 -3.57 11.47
N TRP A 104 10.70 -3.38 10.57
CA TRP A 104 10.93 -4.36 9.51
C TRP A 104 11.35 -5.70 10.08
N GLY A 105 10.88 -6.79 9.49
CA GLY A 105 11.15 -8.14 9.96
C GLY A 105 10.38 -8.57 11.20
N SER A 106 9.54 -7.70 11.78
CA SER A 106 8.74 -8.03 12.98
C SER A 106 7.57 -8.99 12.71
N GLY A 107 7.09 -9.06 11.45
CA GLY A 107 5.89 -9.79 11.07
C GLY A 107 4.65 -8.91 10.90
N VAL A 108 4.68 -7.64 11.32
CA VAL A 108 3.52 -6.74 11.24
C VAL A 108 3.05 -6.53 9.80
N ALA A 109 3.97 -6.45 8.84
CA ALA A 109 3.61 -6.36 7.41
C ALA A 109 2.77 -7.55 6.96
N LYS A 110 3.14 -8.77 7.38
CA LYS A 110 2.41 -9.98 7.03
C LYS A 110 1.01 -9.99 7.62
N GLU A 111 0.85 -9.59 8.87
CA GLU A 111 -0.47 -9.53 9.52
C GLU A 111 -1.40 -8.55 8.80
N LEU A 112 -0.92 -7.35 8.49
CA LEU A 112 -1.69 -6.35 7.74
C LEU A 112 -2.02 -6.81 6.32
N HIS A 113 -1.06 -7.41 5.63
CA HIS A 113 -1.23 -7.99 4.30
C HIS A 113 -2.29 -9.09 4.28
N ASP A 114 -2.21 -10.06 5.20
CA ASP A 114 -3.16 -11.16 5.27
C ASP A 114 -4.58 -10.68 5.58
N ALA A 115 -4.71 -9.66 6.43
CA ALA A 115 -5.99 -9.02 6.70
C ALA A 115 -6.57 -8.30 5.47
N ALA A 116 -5.73 -7.67 4.65
CA ALA A 116 -6.16 -7.06 3.39
C ALA A 116 -6.62 -8.11 2.38
N LEU A 117 -5.94 -9.26 2.29
CA LEU A 117 -6.38 -10.37 1.44
C LEU A 117 -7.72 -10.95 1.91
N ALA A 118 -7.90 -11.11 3.22
CA ALA A 118 -9.17 -11.57 3.80
C ALA A 118 -10.33 -10.61 3.47
N GLU A 119 -10.09 -9.32 3.55
CA GLU A 119 -11.07 -8.30 3.15
C GLU A 119 -11.37 -8.36 1.64
N GLY A 120 -10.37 -8.58 0.81
CA GLY A 120 -10.57 -8.77 -0.63
C GLY A 120 -11.51 -9.94 -0.93
N ARG A 121 -11.33 -11.08 -0.25
CA ARG A 121 -12.25 -12.23 -0.37
C ARG A 121 -13.67 -11.87 0.09
N ARG A 122 -13.80 -11.19 1.22
CA ARG A 122 -15.09 -10.76 1.76
C ARG A 122 -15.83 -9.84 0.79
N ARG A 123 -15.11 -9.04 0.00
CA ARG A 123 -15.67 -8.16 -1.05
C ARG A 123 -15.98 -8.87 -2.35
N GLY A 124 -15.63 -10.15 -2.46
CA GLY A 124 -15.82 -10.93 -3.69
C GLY A 124 -14.82 -10.61 -4.80
N TYR A 125 -13.65 -10.04 -4.46
CA TYR A 125 -12.58 -9.92 -5.43
C TYR A 125 -12.03 -11.31 -5.76
N GLU A 126 -11.82 -11.58 -7.04
CA GLU A 126 -11.18 -12.81 -7.52
C GLU A 126 -9.65 -12.71 -7.45
N ARG A 127 -9.15 -11.49 -7.60
CA ARG A 127 -7.73 -11.16 -7.61
C ARG A 127 -7.48 -9.81 -6.92
N ILE A 128 -6.26 -9.65 -6.43
CA ILE A 128 -5.73 -8.36 -5.98
C ILE A 128 -4.48 -8.04 -6.77
N ARG A 129 -4.30 -6.78 -7.15
CA ARG A 129 -3.05 -6.27 -7.72
C ARG A 129 -2.39 -5.25 -6.80
N LEU A 130 -1.12 -5.01 -7.03
CA LEU A 130 -0.35 -3.92 -6.46
C LEU A 130 0.69 -3.42 -7.47
N PHE A 131 1.20 -2.22 -7.23
CA PHE A 131 2.35 -1.68 -7.94
C PHE A 131 3.50 -1.44 -6.96
N THR A 132 4.72 -1.72 -7.38
CA THR A 132 5.93 -1.45 -6.60
C THR A 132 7.03 -0.96 -7.55
N PRO A 133 7.98 -0.11 -7.08
CA PRO A 133 9.10 0.28 -7.93
C PRO A 133 9.87 -0.95 -8.43
N ARG A 134 10.24 -0.91 -9.73
CA ARG A 134 10.99 -2.01 -10.37
C ARG A 134 12.25 -2.38 -9.60
N ASP A 135 12.97 -1.39 -9.11
CA ASP A 135 14.27 -1.57 -8.45
C ASP A 135 14.15 -1.80 -6.93
N HIS A 136 12.93 -1.84 -6.38
CA HIS A 136 12.68 -2.13 -4.97
C HIS A 136 12.82 -3.63 -4.65
N ALA A 137 14.03 -4.14 -4.70
CA ALA A 137 14.31 -5.58 -4.57
C ALA A 137 13.75 -6.19 -3.26
N ARG A 138 13.83 -5.47 -2.13
CA ARG A 138 13.27 -5.95 -0.85
C ARG A 138 11.76 -6.13 -0.92
N GLY A 139 11.03 -5.13 -1.43
CA GLY A 139 9.58 -5.20 -1.57
C GLY A 139 9.15 -6.30 -2.53
N ARG A 140 9.83 -6.40 -3.67
CA ARG A 140 9.53 -7.46 -4.66
C ARG A 140 9.73 -8.86 -4.07
N ARG A 141 10.85 -9.12 -3.38
CA ARG A 141 11.09 -10.42 -2.71
C ARG A 141 10.05 -10.71 -1.63
N TYR A 142 9.58 -9.66 -0.91
CA TYR A 142 8.50 -9.83 0.06
C TYR A 142 7.24 -10.33 -0.64
N TYR A 143 6.77 -9.65 -1.69
CA TYR A 143 5.55 -10.03 -2.40
C TYR A 143 5.68 -11.42 -3.05
N GLU A 144 6.79 -11.72 -3.70
CA GLU A 144 7.03 -13.04 -4.30
C GLU A 144 6.96 -14.16 -3.26
N ARG A 145 7.54 -13.98 -2.09
CA ARG A 145 7.45 -14.92 -0.96
C ARG A 145 6.02 -15.08 -0.45
N GLU A 146 5.24 -14.01 -0.46
CA GLU A 146 3.81 -14.06 -0.06
C GLU A 146 2.89 -14.53 -1.19
N GLY A 147 3.41 -15.09 -2.28
CA GLY A 147 2.65 -15.74 -3.34
C GLY A 147 2.11 -14.81 -4.42
N TRP A 148 2.67 -13.60 -4.55
CA TRP A 148 2.38 -12.71 -5.65
C TRP A 148 3.26 -13.02 -6.86
N ALA A 149 2.73 -12.83 -8.06
CA ALA A 149 3.47 -12.99 -9.31
C ALA A 149 3.45 -11.69 -10.13
N PRO A 150 4.57 -11.35 -10.79
CA PRO A 150 4.60 -10.23 -11.72
C PRO A 150 3.67 -10.53 -12.91
N THR A 151 2.90 -9.52 -13.34
CA THR A 151 1.97 -9.67 -14.48
C THR A 151 2.63 -9.39 -15.83
N GLY A 152 3.83 -8.82 -15.82
CA GLY A 152 4.51 -8.33 -17.02
C GLY A 152 4.21 -6.83 -17.30
N THR A 153 3.24 -6.24 -16.62
CA THR A 153 2.96 -4.80 -16.76
C THR A 153 4.03 -3.97 -16.07
N GLN A 154 4.61 -3.04 -16.82
CA GLN A 154 5.57 -2.05 -16.34
C GLN A 154 5.20 -0.69 -16.91
N MET A 155 5.29 0.35 -16.09
CA MET A 155 4.98 1.72 -16.50
C MET A 155 5.70 2.74 -15.64
N LEU A 156 5.72 4.00 -16.09
CA LEU A 156 6.17 5.11 -15.26
C LEU A 156 5.11 5.44 -14.20
N GLY A 157 5.43 5.28 -12.94
CA GLY A 157 4.63 5.75 -11.82
C GLY A 157 4.70 7.27 -11.73
N ARG A 158 3.74 7.96 -12.34
CA ARG A 158 3.78 9.42 -12.54
C ARG A 158 3.91 10.21 -11.24
N GLU A 159 3.30 9.72 -10.17
CA GLU A 159 3.35 10.37 -8.85
C GLU A 159 4.75 10.28 -8.23
N LEU A 160 5.43 9.15 -8.42
CA LEU A 160 6.76 8.89 -7.86
C LEU A 160 7.91 9.27 -8.80
N GLY A 161 7.65 9.33 -10.11
CA GLY A 161 8.69 9.51 -11.14
C GLY A 161 9.63 8.29 -11.22
N LEU A 162 9.15 7.10 -10.90
CA LEU A 162 9.88 5.84 -10.92
C LEU A 162 9.18 4.83 -11.84
N GLU A 163 9.97 3.98 -12.49
CA GLU A 163 9.42 2.79 -13.13
C GLU A 163 8.81 1.85 -12.09
N ILE A 164 7.56 1.48 -12.29
CA ILE A 164 6.82 0.56 -11.42
C ILE A 164 6.42 -0.70 -12.19
N VAL A 165 6.32 -1.81 -11.47
CA VAL A 165 5.89 -3.10 -11.98
C VAL A 165 4.64 -3.55 -11.24
N GLU A 166 3.74 -4.22 -11.97
CA GLU A 166 2.52 -4.78 -11.40
C GLU A 166 2.75 -6.21 -10.92
N TYR A 167 2.26 -6.49 -9.74
CA TYR A 167 2.10 -7.84 -9.20
C TYR A 167 0.62 -8.12 -8.99
N ALA A 168 0.23 -9.36 -9.16
CA ALA A 168 -1.12 -9.83 -8.88
C ALA A 168 -1.10 -11.15 -8.10
N ARG A 169 -2.18 -11.38 -7.36
CA ARG A 169 -2.43 -12.60 -6.62
C ARG A 169 -3.90 -12.97 -6.71
N SER A 170 -4.19 -14.25 -7.00
CA SER A 170 -5.55 -14.82 -6.86
C SER A 170 -5.91 -15.00 -5.38
N LEU A 171 -7.19 -14.87 -5.06
CA LEU A 171 -7.73 -14.97 -3.70
C LEU A 171 -8.40 -16.31 -3.41
#